data_a5263a5fcce34ec111190d4423756ee1
#
_entry.id   a5263a5fcce34ec111190d4423756ee1
#
_cell.length_a   1.000
_cell.length_b   1.000
_cell.length_c   1.000
_cell.angle_alpha   90.00
_cell.angle_beta   90.00
_cell.angle_gamma   90.00
#
_symmetry.space_group_name_H-M   'P 1'
#
loop_
_entity.id
_entity.type
_entity.pdbx_description
1 polymer ?
#
loop_
_entity_poly.entity_id
_entity_poly.type
_entity_poly.pdbx_seq_one_letter_code
_entity_poly.pdbx_strand_id
1 'polypeptide(L)'
;TYDKQGMFDALLNGLNNALECDKYDQLPNAKGKVAPKFRKKNANRIWPNRIQFVIAGQDCLQGDDQTVAYKYFAAYVDSYTAPLFADMDKSTRDEYLGNVAIIAARLAYQLKDMNKANQYCDVALNDTASYKEALGLKVAFMQQEMKTKEDSLRCLKNVEALYLKDKENESIFSVLAPLYGALGMQDKQDAILAERLAVNPNDFMANLVKGQAQMNASKWDEAIATLQKAVAAKDDALALTFLGFCYNNKAAQLQDAAQMKSLFEQAKQCFEKARDLDPGQQRANWSYMLDNTNYNLERLNGAN
;
A
#
# COMPACT_ATOMS: atom_id res chain seq x y z
N THR A 1 -33.89 -25.19 -14.25
CA THR A 1 -32.88 -24.21 -13.81
C THR A 1 -31.99 -24.87 -12.78
N TYR A 2 -30.71 -24.87 -13.05
CA TYR A 2 -29.69 -25.42 -12.19
C TYR A 2 -29.42 -24.46 -11.00
N ASP A 3 -29.42 -25.00 -9.77
CA ASP A 3 -29.10 -24.22 -8.56
C ASP A 3 -27.59 -24.04 -8.44
N LYS A 4 -27.08 -22.97 -9.05
CA LYS A 4 -25.66 -22.64 -9.09
C LYS A 4 -25.13 -22.30 -7.68
N GLN A 5 -25.88 -21.55 -6.88
CA GLN A 5 -25.46 -21.18 -5.53
C GLN A 5 -25.41 -22.41 -4.62
N GLY A 6 -26.42 -23.27 -4.66
CA GLY A 6 -26.42 -24.51 -3.89
C GLY A 6 -25.25 -25.43 -4.24
N MET A 7 -24.80 -25.45 -5.51
CA MET A 7 -23.60 -26.16 -5.92
C MET A 7 -22.33 -25.59 -5.27
N PHE A 8 -22.16 -24.26 -5.30
CA PHE A 8 -20.99 -23.60 -4.70
C PHE A 8 -20.93 -23.83 -3.19
N ASP A 9 -22.07 -23.72 -2.51
CA ASP A 9 -22.17 -23.98 -1.07
C ASP A 9 -21.86 -25.43 -0.74
N ALA A 10 -22.32 -26.38 -1.55
CA ALA A 10 -22.01 -27.79 -1.37
C ALA A 10 -20.51 -28.09 -1.57
N LEU A 11 -19.85 -27.43 -2.53
CA LEU A 11 -18.40 -27.56 -2.75
C LEU A 11 -17.61 -26.97 -1.57
N LEU A 12 -17.99 -25.80 -1.05
CA LEU A 12 -17.35 -25.20 0.11
C LEU A 12 -17.52 -26.06 1.37
N ASN A 13 -18.71 -26.58 1.61
CA ASN A 13 -18.96 -27.53 2.69
C ASN A 13 -18.15 -28.82 2.50
N GLY A 14 -18.04 -29.31 1.26
CA GLY A 14 -17.22 -30.47 0.92
C GLY A 14 -15.74 -30.26 1.22
N LEU A 15 -15.19 -29.07 0.90
CA LEU A 15 -13.82 -28.69 1.26
C LEU A 15 -13.64 -28.65 2.79
N ASN A 16 -14.51 -27.94 3.51
CA ASN A 16 -14.41 -27.79 4.96
C ASN A 16 -14.48 -29.15 5.66
N ASN A 17 -15.41 -30.02 5.27
CA ASN A 17 -15.53 -31.36 5.82
C ASN A 17 -14.31 -32.24 5.50
N ALA A 18 -13.69 -32.08 4.32
CA ALA A 18 -12.50 -32.83 3.96
C ALA A 18 -11.26 -32.36 4.74
N LEU A 19 -11.12 -31.03 4.97
CA LEU A 19 -10.07 -30.48 5.82
C LEU A 19 -10.21 -30.95 7.27
N GLU A 20 -11.43 -30.96 7.79
CA GLU A 20 -11.71 -31.45 9.13
C GLU A 20 -11.45 -32.98 9.24
N CYS A 21 -11.91 -33.76 8.26
CA CYS A 21 -11.62 -35.20 8.17
C CYS A 21 -10.12 -35.45 8.16
N ASP A 22 -9.32 -34.64 7.44
CA ASP A 22 -7.87 -34.81 7.37
C ASP A 22 -7.19 -34.65 8.73
N LYS A 23 -7.66 -33.68 9.56
CA LYS A 23 -7.13 -33.51 10.93
C LYS A 23 -7.26 -34.79 11.75
N TYR A 24 -8.41 -35.43 11.70
CA TYR A 24 -8.62 -36.71 12.42
C TYR A 24 -7.88 -37.88 11.78
N ASP A 25 -7.80 -37.90 10.44
CA ASP A 25 -7.13 -38.97 9.68
C ASP A 25 -5.59 -38.97 9.92
N GLN A 26 -5.03 -37.83 10.37
CA GLN A 26 -3.63 -37.71 10.77
C GLN A 26 -3.37 -38.09 12.25
N LEU A 27 -4.38 -38.39 13.02
CA LEU A 27 -4.17 -38.82 14.42
C LEU A 27 -3.64 -40.27 14.45
N PRO A 28 -2.76 -40.60 15.42
CA PRO A 28 -2.29 -41.96 15.64
C PRO A 28 -3.45 -42.90 15.97
N ASN A 29 -3.44 -44.08 15.35
CA ASN A 29 -4.36 -45.16 15.71
C ASN A 29 -4.01 -45.78 17.07
N ALA A 30 -4.80 -46.77 17.54
CA ALA A 30 -4.58 -47.45 18.82
C ALA A 30 -3.19 -48.13 18.97
N LYS A 31 -2.44 -48.27 17.87
CA LYS A 31 -1.06 -48.82 17.85
C LYS A 31 0.00 -47.69 17.76
N GLY A 32 -0.39 -46.41 17.92
CA GLY A 32 0.50 -45.26 17.81
C GLY A 32 0.94 -44.90 16.38
N LYS A 33 0.37 -45.53 15.35
CA LYS A 33 0.76 -45.32 13.95
C LYS A 33 -0.20 -44.35 13.26
N VAL A 34 0.35 -43.34 12.59
CA VAL A 34 -0.39 -42.47 11.66
C VAL A 34 -0.55 -43.20 10.32
N ALA A 35 -1.78 -43.45 9.90
CA ALA A 35 -2.11 -44.16 8.67
C ALA A 35 -3.38 -43.56 8.02
N PRO A 36 -3.27 -42.40 7.34
CA PRO A 36 -4.42 -41.72 6.76
C PRO A 36 -5.14 -42.58 5.72
N LYS A 37 -6.45 -42.71 5.84
CA LYS A 37 -7.28 -43.52 4.95
C LYS A 37 -8.01 -42.70 3.90
N PHE A 38 -8.37 -41.47 4.21
CA PHE A 38 -9.27 -40.65 3.43
C PHE A 38 -8.57 -39.51 2.71
N ARG A 39 -7.35 -39.06 3.16
CA ARG A 39 -6.59 -37.95 2.64
C ARG A 39 -6.51 -37.93 1.11
N LYS A 40 -5.92 -38.97 0.50
CA LYS A 40 -5.72 -39.05 -0.96
C LYS A 40 -7.04 -38.96 -1.73
N LYS A 41 -8.08 -39.65 -1.27
CA LYS A 41 -9.40 -39.67 -1.94
C LYS A 41 -10.07 -38.31 -1.86
N ASN A 42 -10.02 -37.64 -0.70
CA ASN A 42 -10.58 -36.30 -0.51
C ASN A 42 -9.80 -35.26 -1.31
N ALA A 43 -8.47 -35.30 -1.28
CA ALA A 43 -7.62 -34.39 -2.06
C ALA A 43 -7.93 -34.49 -3.56
N ASN A 44 -7.91 -35.69 -4.13
CA ASN A 44 -8.16 -35.92 -5.55
C ASN A 44 -9.56 -35.48 -5.99
N ARG A 45 -10.56 -35.55 -5.11
CA ARG A 45 -11.93 -35.12 -5.41
C ARG A 45 -12.07 -33.61 -5.41
N ILE A 46 -11.38 -32.89 -4.50
CA ILE A 46 -11.59 -31.45 -4.28
C ILE A 46 -10.62 -30.61 -5.10
N TRP A 47 -9.36 -31.01 -5.21
CA TRP A 47 -8.32 -30.23 -5.86
C TRP A 47 -8.70 -29.70 -7.26
N PRO A 48 -9.21 -30.51 -8.20
CA PRO A 48 -9.59 -30.03 -9.54
C PRO A 48 -10.78 -29.09 -9.52
N ASN A 49 -11.59 -29.10 -8.47
CA ASN A 49 -12.78 -28.26 -8.35
C ASN A 49 -12.53 -26.93 -7.66
N ARG A 50 -11.30 -26.65 -7.19
CA ARG A 50 -10.97 -25.39 -6.51
C ARG A 50 -11.29 -24.16 -7.35
N ILE A 51 -11.13 -24.24 -8.67
CA ILE A 51 -11.45 -23.13 -9.59
C ILE A 51 -12.90 -22.64 -9.47
N GLN A 52 -13.82 -23.49 -9.02
CA GLN A 52 -15.21 -23.13 -8.81
C GLN A 52 -15.36 -22.09 -7.69
N PHE A 53 -14.43 -22.02 -6.72
CA PHE A 53 -14.43 -20.99 -5.71
C PHE A 53 -14.07 -19.61 -6.29
N VAL A 54 -13.20 -19.56 -7.29
CA VAL A 54 -12.90 -18.29 -7.99
C VAL A 54 -14.16 -17.80 -8.71
N ILE A 55 -14.85 -18.69 -9.43
CA ILE A 55 -16.08 -18.35 -10.14
C ILE A 55 -17.17 -17.89 -9.17
N ALA A 56 -17.36 -18.62 -8.06
CA ALA A 56 -18.33 -18.27 -7.03
C ALA A 56 -18.04 -16.90 -6.38
N GLY A 57 -16.77 -16.63 -6.08
CA GLY A 57 -16.35 -15.34 -5.53
C GLY A 57 -16.60 -14.18 -6.50
N GLN A 58 -16.34 -14.37 -7.79
CA GLN A 58 -16.60 -13.38 -8.83
C GLN A 58 -18.10 -13.10 -8.99
N ASP A 59 -18.94 -14.15 -9.01
CA ASP A 59 -20.40 -14.00 -9.08
C ASP A 59 -20.94 -13.19 -7.89
N CYS A 60 -20.45 -13.49 -6.67
CA CYS A 60 -20.86 -12.76 -5.47
C CYS A 60 -20.41 -11.29 -5.50
N LEU A 61 -19.21 -10.98 -6.02
CA LEU A 61 -18.76 -9.58 -6.18
C LEU A 61 -19.64 -8.81 -7.18
N GLN A 62 -20.09 -9.46 -8.25
CA GLN A 62 -21.02 -8.83 -9.21
C GLN A 62 -22.39 -8.57 -8.57
N GLY A 63 -22.78 -9.35 -7.56
CA GLY A 63 -24.00 -9.18 -6.77
C GLY A 63 -23.83 -8.32 -5.51
N ASP A 64 -22.70 -7.60 -5.35
CA ASP A 64 -22.34 -6.76 -4.20
C ASP A 64 -22.25 -7.52 -2.85
N ASP A 65 -22.16 -8.85 -2.85
CA ASP A 65 -21.98 -9.63 -1.62
C ASP A 65 -20.50 -9.91 -1.32
N GLN A 66 -19.82 -8.89 -0.84
CA GLN A 66 -18.39 -8.95 -0.52
C GLN A 66 -18.05 -9.97 0.57
N THR A 67 -18.96 -10.18 1.53
CA THR A 67 -18.74 -11.12 2.63
C THR A 67 -18.76 -12.56 2.15
N VAL A 68 -19.69 -12.91 1.27
CA VAL A 68 -19.75 -14.25 0.69
C VAL A 68 -18.65 -14.45 -0.34
N ALA A 69 -18.34 -13.42 -1.16
CA ALA A 69 -17.20 -13.45 -2.08
C ALA A 69 -15.89 -13.76 -1.34
N TYR A 70 -15.66 -13.11 -0.19
CA TYR A 70 -14.48 -13.36 0.64
C TYR A 70 -14.37 -14.83 1.06
N LYS A 71 -15.47 -15.48 1.48
CA LYS A 71 -15.44 -16.89 1.88
C LYS A 71 -14.93 -17.81 0.77
N TYR A 72 -15.37 -17.58 -0.47
CA TYR A 72 -14.94 -18.38 -1.60
C TYR A 72 -13.49 -18.10 -2.01
N PHE A 73 -13.09 -16.83 -2.10
CA PHE A 73 -11.68 -16.50 -2.42
C PHE A 73 -10.72 -16.98 -1.32
N ALA A 74 -11.10 -16.83 -0.05
CA ALA A 74 -10.34 -17.37 1.07
C ALA A 74 -10.19 -18.90 0.98
N ALA A 75 -11.29 -19.61 0.67
CA ALA A 75 -11.27 -21.06 0.49
C ALA A 75 -10.32 -21.50 -0.64
N TYR A 76 -10.29 -20.74 -1.75
CA TYR A 76 -9.35 -20.99 -2.84
C TYR A 76 -7.90 -20.84 -2.41
N VAL A 77 -7.57 -19.72 -1.76
CA VAL A 77 -6.19 -19.40 -1.35
C VAL A 77 -5.72 -20.31 -0.22
N ASP A 78 -6.52 -20.44 0.85
CA ASP A 78 -6.17 -21.25 2.03
C ASP A 78 -6.00 -22.73 1.67
N SER A 79 -6.82 -23.25 0.75
CA SER A 79 -6.70 -24.64 0.30
C SER A 79 -5.40 -24.94 -0.44
N TYR A 80 -4.76 -23.95 -1.08
CA TYR A 80 -3.51 -24.19 -1.83
C TYR A 80 -2.37 -24.67 -0.93
N THR A 81 -2.29 -24.18 0.30
CA THR A 81 -1.27 -24.56 1.29
C THR A 81 -1.75 -25.55 2.34
N ALA A 82 -3.03 -25.92 2.29
CA ALA A 82 -3.60 -26.81 3.29
C ALA A 82 -2.93 -28.21 3.28
N PRO A 83 -2.64 -28.80 4.45
CA PRO A 83 -1.97 -30.11 4.56
C PRO A 83 -2.65 -31.24 3.76
N LEU A 84 -3.96 -31.20 3.64
CA LEU A 84 -4.74 -32.13 2.81
C LEU A 84 -4.22 -32.22 1.37
N PHE A 85 -3.72 -31.11 0.82
CA PHE A 85 -3.25 -30.99 -0.56
C PHE A 85 -1.73 -30.95 -0.70
N ALA A 86 -0.99 -31.39 0.33
CA ALA A 86 0.48 -31.37 0.31
C ALA A 86 1.06 -32.20 -0.83
N ASP A 87 0.45 -33.34 -1.15
CA ASP A 87 0.90 -34.29 -2.18
C ASP A 87 0.34 -34.00 -3.57
N MET A 88 -0.43 -32.94 -3.74
CA MET A 88 -0.95 -32.56 -5.06
C MET A 88 0.15 -31.92 -5.92
N ASP A 89 0.11 -32.22 -7.22
CA ASP A 89 1.04 -31.61 -8.18
C ASP A 89 0.80 -30.11 -8.29
N LYS A 90 1.83 -29.35 -7.94
CA LYS A 90 1.91 -27.89 -8.00
C LYS A 90 3.06 -27.43 -8.90
N SER A 91 3.57 -28.29 -9.75
CA SER A 91 4.66 -27.97 -10.69
C SER A 91 4.24 -26.97 -11.74
N THR A 92 2.96 -26.99 -12.13
CA THR A 92 2.37 -25.95 -12.99
C THR A 92 1.92 -24.78 -12.13
N ARG A 93 2.32 -23.56 -12.54
CA ARG A 93 1.88 -22.32 -11.88
C ARG A 93 0.37 -22.24 -11.86
N ASP A 94 -0.19 -21.94 -10.70
CA ASP A 94 -1.60 -21.60 -10.56
C ASP A 94 -1.79 -20.14 -10.97
N GLU A 95 -2.30 -19.92 -12.18
CA GLU A 95 -2.43 -18.59 -12.80
C GLU A 95 -3.40 -17.65 -12.05
N TYR A 96 -4.29 -18.20 -11.24
CA TYR A 96 -5.29 -17.43 -10.50
C TYR A 96 -4.82 -17.11 -9.08
N LEU A 97 -3.91 -17.88 -8.49
CA LEU A 97 -3.61 -17.82 -7.06
C LEU A 97 -3.17 -16.44 -6.60
N GLY A 98 -2.24 -15.80 -7.31
CA GLY A 98 -1.72 -14.48 -6.96
C GLY A 98 -2.81 -13.41 -6.98
N ASN A 99 -3.57 -13.33 -8.06
CA ASN A 99 -4.64 -12.35 -8.21
C ASN A 99 -5.79 -12.59 -7.21
N VAL A 100 -6.18 -13.85 -7.00
CA VAL A 100 -7.23 -14.19 -6.02
C VAL A 100 -6.76 -13.88 -4.60
N ALA A 101 -5.49 -14.09 -4.29
CA ALA A 101 -4.93 -13.73 -3.00
C ALA A 101 -4.94 -12.21 -2.76
N ILE A 102 -4.68 -11.39 -3.79
CA ILE A 102 -4.83 -9.92 -3.70
C ILE A 102 -6.28 -9.53 -3.40
N ILE A 103 -7.26 -10.12 -4.11
CA ILE A 103 -8.67 -9.84 -3.86
C ILE A 103 -9.06 -10.26 -2.44
N ALA A 104 -8.66 -11.47 -2.02
CA ALA A 104 -8.91 -11.96 -0.67
C ALA A 104 -8.26 -11.06 0.40
N ALA A 105 -7.05 -10.53 0.16
CA ALA A 105 -6.37 -9.60 1.07
C ALA A 105 -7.16 -8.29 1.23
N ARG A 106 -7.65 -7.71 0.14
CA ARG A 106 -8.47 -6.50 0.17
C ARG A 106 -9.79 -6.70 0.91
N LEU A 107 -10.46 -7.81 0.66
CA LEU A 107 -11.71 -8.15 1.34
C LEU A 107 -11.48 -8.43 2.83
N ALA A 108 -10.42 -9.16 3.19
CA ALA A 108 -10.03 -9.37 4.58
C ALA A 108 -9.78 -8.04 5.31
N TYR A 109 -9.08 -7.10 4.65
CA TYR A 109 -8.85 -5.75 5.18
C TYR A 109 -10.16 -4.99 5.43
N GLN A 110 -11.11 -5.02 4.48
CA GLN A 110 -12.42 -4.39 4.64
C GLN A 110 -13.21 -5.00 5.80
N LEU A 111 -13.08 -6.31 6.02
CA LEU A 111 -13.66 -7.04 7.14
C LEU A 111 -12.86 -6.87 8.46
N LYS A 112 -11.81 -6.04 8.47
CA LYS A 112 -10.94 -5.75 9.61
C LYS A 112 -10.11 -6.96 10.11
N ASP A 113 -9.94 -7.97 9.28
CA ASP A 113 -9.05 -9.10 9.55
C ASP A 113 -7.66 -8.84 8.96
N MET A 114 -6.87 -8.04 9.68
CA MET A 114 -5.51 -7.66 9.26
C MET A 114 -4.57 -8.85 9.17
N ASN A 115 -4.75 -9.87 10.00
CA ASN A 115 -3.92 -11.08 9.97
C ASN A 115 -4.10 -11.82 8.65
N LYS A 116 -5.34 -12.05 8.24
CA LYS A 116 -5.66 -12.67 6.95
C LYS A 116 -5.26 -11.79 5.78
N ALA A 117 -5.49 -10.47 5.86
CA ALA A 117 -5.06 -9.53 4.83
C ALA A 117 -3.55 -9.62 4.56
N ASN A 118 -2.72 -9.61 5.61
CA ASN A 118 -1.27 -9.77 5.50
C ASN A 118 -0.87 -11.17 4.99
N GLN A 119 -1.52 -12.23 5.48
CA GLN A 119 -1.26 -13.61 5.05
C GLN A 119 -1.51 -13.79 3.54
N TYR A 120 -2.60 -13.23 3.01
CA TYR A 120 -2.91 -13.32 1.58
C TYR A 120 -1.96 -12.47 0.72
N CYS A 121 -1.50 -11.32 1.22
CA CYS A 121 -0.41 -10.60 0.56
C CYS A 121 0.85 -11.47 0.46
N ASP A 122 1.21 -12.23 1.53
CA ASP A 122 2.37 -13.11 1.52
C ASP A 122 2.23 -14.24 0.49
N VAL A 123 1.02 -14.76 0.28
CA VAL A 123 0.77 -15.73 -0.80
C VAL A 123 0.97 -15.08 -2.17
N ALA A 124 0.41 -13.89 -2.39
CA ALA A 124 0.52 -13.19 -3.66
C ALA A 124 1.96 -12.73 -3.98
N LEU A 125 2.79 -12.45 -2.97
CA LEU A 125 4.22 -12.10 -3.15
C LEU A 125 5.06 -13.25 -3.74
N ASN A 126 4.58 -14.49 -3.71
CA ASN A 126 5.26 -15.61 -4.33
C ASN A 126 4.94 -15.76 -5.83
N ASP A 127 4.00 -14.98 -6.35
CA ASP A 127 3.63 -14.96 -7.76
C ASP A 127 4.22 -13.73 -8.46
N THR A 128 5.08 -13.96 -9.46
CA THR A 128 5.81 -12.88 -10.15
C THR A 128 4.91 -11.86 -10.82
N ALA A 129 3.74 -12.27 -11.35
CA ALA A 129 2.80 -11.36 -11.99
C ALA A 129 2.08 -10.46 -10.99
N SER A 130 1.82 -10.97 -9.78
CA SER A 130 1.10 -10.28 -8.71
C SER A 130 2.04 -9.56 -7.73
N TYR A 131 3.35 -9.83 -7.78
CA TYR A 131 4.35 -9.38 -6.81
C TYR A 131 4.28 -7.89 -6.52
N LYS A 132 4.31 -7.06 -7.57
CA LYS A 132 4.35 -5.60 -7.41
C LYS A 132 3.09 -5.06 -6.72
N GLU A 133 1.93 -5.55 -7.11
CA GLU A 133 0.66 -5.15 -6.51
C GLU A 133 0.51 -5.65 -5.07
N ALA A 134 0.87 -6.90 -4.81
CA ALA A 134 0.87 -7.49 -3.48
C ALA A 134 1.78 -6.74 -2.51
N LEU A 135 2.96 -6.33 -2.97
CA LEU A 135 3.92 -5.57 -2.18
C LEU A 135 3.38 -4.19 -1.84
N GLY A 136 2.81 -3.47 -2.82
CA GLY A 136 2.18 -2.18 -2.60
C GLY A 136 1.04 -2.27 -1.57
N LEU A 137 0.20 -3.29 -1.69
CA LEU A 137 -0.91 -3.53 -0.77
C LEU A 137 -0.41 -3.87 0.65
N LYS A 138 0.60 -4.72 0.78
CA LYS A 138 1.21 -5.07 2.07
C LYS A 138 1.81 -3.84 2.76
N VAL A 139 2.53 -3.00 2.03
CA VAL A 139 3.09 -1.76 2.55
C VAL A 139 1.98 -0.79 3.00
N ALA A 140 0.90 -0.66 2.21
CA ALA A 140 -0.25 0.16 2.58
C ALA A 140 -0.93 -0.34 3.88
N PHE A 141 -1.08 -1.65 4.05
CA PHE A 141 -1.61 -2.21 5.29
C PHE A 141 -0.70 -1.92 6.49
N MET A 142 0.61 -2.06 6.33
CA MET A 142 1.56 -1.70 7.39
C MET A 142 1.45 -0.23 7.81
N GLN A 143 1.23 0.68 6.86
CA GLN A 143 1.02 2.10 7.15
C GLN A 143 -0.26 2.33 7.95
N GLN A 144 -1.36 1.66 7.62
CA GLN A 144 -2.63 1.79 8.34
C GLN A 144 -2.58 1.28 9.78
N GLU A 145 -1.67 0.37 10.09
CA GLU A 145 -1.44 -0.14 11.44
C GLU A 145 -0.60 0.80 12.32
N MET A 146 0.05 1.82 11.76
CA MET A 146 0.88 2.77 12.52
C MET A 146 0.03 3.78 13.30
N LYS A 147 -0.29 3.46 14.54
CA LYS A 147 -1.05 4.33 15.45
C LYS A 147 -0.19 4.86 16.61
N THR A 148 0.85 4.13 16.96
CA THR A 148 1.77 4.45 18.05
C THR A 148 3.21 4.49 17.52
N LYS A 149 4.13 5.02 18.33
CA LYS A 149 5.56 4.98 18.03
C LYS A 149 6.08 3.53 17.93
N GLU A 150 5.56 2.64 18.74
CA GLU A 150 5.92 1.20 18.72
C GLU A 150 5.45 0.54 17.42
N ASP A 151 4.24 0.86 16.95
CA ASP A 151 3.75 0.40 15.65
C ASP A 151 4.63 0.91 14.51
N SER A 152 5.04 2.19 14.58
CA SER A 152 5.94 2.79 13.59
C SER A 152 7.31 2.10 13.56
N LEU A 153 7.86 1.74 14.72
CA LEU A 153 9.13 0.99 14.81
C LEU A 153 8.98 -0.45 14.28
N ARG A 154 7.84 -1.09 14.54
CA ARG A 154 7.53 -2.42 13.99
C ARG A 154 7.39 -2.36 12.46
N CYS A 155 6.68 -1.37 11.95
CA CYS A 155 6.55 -1.10 10.52
C CYS A 155 7.92 -0.85 9.90
N LEU A 156 8.74 0.01 10.50
CA LEU A 156 10.09 0.31 10.04
C LEU A 156 10.92 -0.96 9.84
N LYS A 157 10.97 -1.84 10.84
CA LYS A 157 11.72 -3.10 10.75
C LYS A 157 11.28 -3.96 9.56
N ASN A 158 9.97 -4.04 9.32
CA ASN A 158 9.41 -4.82 8.23
C ASN A 158 9.71 -4.18 6.87
N VAL A 159 9.57 -2.86 6.76
CA VAL A 159 9.82 -2.12 5.51
C VAL A 159 11.33 -2.09 5.19
N GLU A 160 12.22 -1.96 6.18
CA GLU A 160 13.68 -2.12 6.00
C GLU A 160 14.02 -3.50 5.42
N ALA A 161 13.40 -4.57 5.93
CA ALA A 161 13.63 -5.92 5.42
C ALA A 161 13.13 -6.11 3.98
N LEU A 162 12.06 -5.43 3.58
CA LEU A 162 11.57 -5.41 2.20
C LEU A 162 12.50 -4.58 1.30
N TYR A 163 12.96 -3.42 1.77
CA TYR A 163 13.88 -2.55 1.03
C TYR A 163 15.21 -3.23 0.69
N LEU A 164 15.74 -4.03 1.61
CA LEU A 164 16.96 -4.80 1.36
C LEU A 164 16.82 -5.83 0.23
N LYS A 165 15.58 -6.30 -0.04
CA LYS A 165 15.29 -7.27 -1.12
C LYS A 165 15.01 -6.58 -2.45
N ASP A 166 14.45 -5.37 -2.42
CA ASP A 166 14.02 -4.64 -3.61
C ASP A 166 14.17 -3.13 -3.37
N LYS A 167 15.40 -2.62 -3.54
CA LYS A 167 15.74 -1.21 -3.32
C LYS A 167 15.14 -0.26 -4.35
N GLU A 168 14.83 -0.77 -5.53
CA GLU A 168 14.24 0.02 -6.62
C GLU A 168 12.74 0.22 -6.45
N ASN A 169 12.11 -0.49 -5.51
CA ASN A 169 10.67 -0.47 -5.34
C ASN A 169 10.17 0.85 -4.77
N GLU A 170 9.40 1.56 -5.59
CA GLU A 170 8.88 2.88 -5.24
C GLU A 170 7.92 2.85 -4.05
N SER A 171 7.08 1.81 -3.94
CA SER A 171 6.12 1.68 -2.83
C SER A 171 6.83 1.49 -1.49
N ILE A 172 7.93 0.73 -1.46
CA ILE A 172 8.74 0.56 -0.25
C ILE A 172 9.43 1.87 0.11
N PHE A 173 10.08 2.51 -0.86
CA PHE A 173 10.82 3.75 -0.65
C PHE A 173 9.90 4.88 -0.18
N SER A 174 8.68 4.99 -0.74
CA SER A 174 7.71 6.03 -0.39
C SER A 174 7.22 5.95 1.07
N VAL A 175 7.42 4.82 1.72
CA VAL A 175 7.12 4.63 3.15
C VAL A 175 8.38 4.75 3.99
N LEU A 176 9.47 4.12 3.58
CA LEU A 176 10.70 4.03 4.35
C LEU A 176 11.35 5.40 4.58
N ALA A 177 11.49 6.20 3.52
CA ALA A 177 12.16 7.48 3.61
C ALA A 177 11.44 8.49 4.52
N PRO A 178 10.10 8.72 4.40
CA PRO A 178 9.38 9.56 5.36
C PRO A 178 9.37 9.00 6.78
N LEU A 179 9.32 7.68 6.94
CA LEU A 179 9.26 7.03 8.25
C LEU A 179 10.55 7.23 9.06
N TYR A 180 11.71 7.22 8.41
CA TYR A 180 12.97 7.60 9.07
C TYR A 180 12.90 9.03 9.61
N GLY A 181 12.43 9.99 8.81
CA GLY A 181 12.26 11.37 9.25
C GLY A 181 11.29 11.51 10.42
N ALA A 182 10.13 10.85 10.34
CA ALA A 182 9.11 10.87 11.40
C ALA A 182 9.62 10.27 12.72
N LEU A 183 10.55 9.32 12.66
CA LEU A 183 11.18 8.70 13.83
C LEU A 183 12.46 9.42 14.29
N GLY A 184 12.84 10.54 13.65
CA GLY A 184 14.05 11.30 13.99
C GLY A 184 15.36 10.63 13.55
N MET A 185 15.30 9.67 12.65
CA MET A 185 16.47 8.94 12.13
C MET A 185 17.06 9.64 10.89
N GLN A 186 17.44 10.92 11.05
CA GLN A 186 17.85 11.79 9.95
C GLN A 186 19.01 11.22 9.14
N ASP A 187 20.04 10.66 9.81
CA ASP A 187 21.20 10.08 9.10
C ASP A 187 20.80 8.95 8.14
N LYS A 188 19.84 8.10 8.57
CA LYS A 188 19.33 7.03 7.72
C LYS A 188 18.48 7.57 6.56
N GLN A 189 17.66 8.58 6.83
CA GLN A 189 16.88 9.25 5.79
C GLN A 189 17.80 9.86 4.73
N ASP A 190 18.81 10.63 5.16
CA ASP A 190 19.74 11.29 4.27
C ASP A 190 20.53 10.27 3.43
N ALA A 191 20.94 9.15 4.03
CA ALA A 191 21.67 8.09 3.32
C ALA A 191 20.85 7.47 2.18
N ILE A 192 19.59 7.07 2.43
CA ILE A 192 18.79 6.46 1.36
C ILE A 192 18.33 7.47 0.30
N LEU A 193 18.11 8.74 0.69
CA LEU A 193 17.83 9.82 -0.26
C LEU A 193 19.04 10.09 -1.16
N ALA A 194 20.24 10.13 -0.60
CA ALA A 194 21.47 10.31 -1.36
C ALA A 194 21.72 9.14 -2.33
N GLU A 195 21.54 7.90 -1.88
CA GLU A 195 21.65 6.69 -2.72
C GLU A 195 20.71 6.80 -3.93
N ARG A 196 19.45 7.13 -3.72
CA ARG A 196 18.45 7.21 -4.79
C ARG A 196 18.68 8.38 -5.74
N LEU A 197 19.04 9.56 -5.21
CA LEU A 197 19.32 10.75 -6.01
C LEU A 197 20.65 10.66 -6.78
N ALA A 198 21.60 9.82 -6.35
CA ALA A 198 22.80 9.52 -7.12
C ALA A 198 22.48 8.73 -8.40
N VAL A 199 21.47 7.85 -8.36
CA VAL A 199 20.99 7.11 -9.53
C VAL A 199 20.08 7.96 -10.41
N ASN A 200 19.13 8.66 -9.81
CA ASN A 200 18.19 9.54 -10.51
C ASN A 200 18.06 10.89 -9.78
N PRO A 201 18.80 11.93 -10.20
CA PRO A 201 18.73 13.26 -9.59
C PRO A 201 17.34 13.93 -9.62
N ASN A 202 16.48 13.47 -10.53
CA ASN A 202 15.12 13.97 -10.71
C ASN A 202 14.04 13.00 -10.16
N ASP A 203 14.42 12.05 -9.31
CA ASP A 203 13.46 11.16 -8.66
C ASP A 203 12.44 11.99 -7.88
N PHE A 204 11.16 11.82 -8.24
CA PHE A 204 10.07 12.61 -7.64
C PHE A 204 10.01 12.43 -6.14
N MET A 205 9.96 11.16 -5.68
CA MET A 205 9.72 10.87 -4.27
C MET A 205 10.93 11.28 -3.40
N ALA A 206 12.14 11.04 -3.88
CA ALA A 206 13.35 11.43 -3.16
C ALA A 206 13.47 12.97 -3.04
N ASN A 207 13.16 13.71 -4.10
CA ASN A 207 13.14 15.17 -4.03
C ASN A 207 11.99 15.70 -3.16
N LEU A 208 10.80 15.07 -3.19
CA LEU A 208 9.68 15.45 -2.32
C LEU A 208 10.05 15.29 -0.83
N VAL A 209 10.56 14.12 -0.44
CA VAL A 209 10.93 13.83 0.96
C VAL A 209 12.09 14.71 1.42
N LYS A 210 13.12 14.89 0.58
CA LYS A 210 14.25 15.79 0.88
C LYS A 210 13.80 17.23 1.04
N GLY A 211 12.96 17.71 0.13
CA GLY A 211 12.42 19.07 0.19
C GLY A 211 11.56 19.28 1.43
N GLN A 212 10.75 18.29 1.82
CA GLN A 212 9.98 18.33 3.07
C GLN A 212 10.89 18.38 4.31
N ALA A 213 11.96 17.60 4.35
CA ALA A 213 12.92 17.65 5.45
C ALA A 213 13.62 19.01 5.56
N GLN A 214 14.02 19.61 4.43
CA GLN A 214 14.60 20.94 4.35
C GLN A 214 13.59 22.03 4.78
N MET A 215 12.33 21.90 4.35
CA MET A 215 11.22 22.77 4.77
C MET A 215 11.02 22.72 6.29
N ASN A 216 10.98 21.54 6.88
CA ASN A 216 10.85 21.35 8.32
C ASN A 216 12.05 21.94 9.11
N ALA A 217 13.22 21.97 8.50
CA ALA A 217 14.42 22.62 9.03
C ALA A 217 14.48 24.13 8.74
N SER A 218 13.43 24.71 8.14
CA SER A 218 13.34 26.13 7.73
C SER A 218 14.45 26.57 6.74
N LYS A 219 15.00 25.62 5.98
CA LYS A 219 16.00 25.85 4.93
C LYS A 219 15.29 26.18 3.61
N TRP A 220 14.66 27.37 3.57
CA TRP A 220 13.70 27.71 2.50
C TRP A 220 14.30 27.68 1.10
N ASP A 221 15.51 28.21 0.90
CA ASP A 221 16.16 28.23 -0.42
C ASP A 221 16.50 26.83 -0.93
N GLU A 222 17.03 26.00 -0.05
CA GLU A 222 17.33 24.59 -0.38
C GLU A 222 16.04 23.81 -0.67
N ALA A 223 15.01 24.01 0.16
CA ALA A 223 13.71 23.36 0.01
C ALA A 223 13.05 23.74 -1.33
N ILE A 224 13.04 25.05 -1.67
CA ILE A 224 12.52 25.52 -2.95
C ILE A 224 13.23 24.85 -4.11
N ALA A 225 14.58 24.88 -4.13
CA ALA A 225 15.36 24.28 -5.21
C ALA A 225 15.11 22.77 -5.36
N THR A 226 14.92 22.07 -4.23
CA THR A 226 14.65 20.64 -4.22
C THR A 226 13.22 20.33 -4.65
N LEU A 227 12.22 21.04 -4.11
CA LEU A 227 10.82 20.85 -4.46
C LEU A 227 10.50 21.23 -5.90
N GLN A 228 11.21 22.22 -6.47
CA GLN A 228 11.11 22.53 -7.90
C GLN A 228 11.47 21.32 -8.78
N LYS A 229 12.46 20.52 -8.40
CA LYS A 229 12.79 19.27 -9.10
C LYS A 229 11.67 18.24 -8.97
N ALA A 230 11.07 18.14 -7.78
CA ALA A 230 9.93 17.23 -7.57
C ALA A 230 8.73 17.62 -8.46
N VAL A 231 8.31 18.89 -8.47
CA VAL A 231 7.17 19.34 -9.30
C VAL A 231 7.47 19.31 -10.80
N ALA A 232 8.75 19.44 -11.19
CA ALA A 232 9.15 19.27 -12.59
C ALA A 232 9.10 17.80 -13.05
N ALA A 233 9.33 16.86 -12.14
CA ALA A 233 9.26 15.42 -12.43
C ALA A 233 7.83 14.89 -12.48
N LYS A 234 6.93 15.47 -11.66
CA LYS A 234 5.54 15.04 -11.57
C LYS A 234 4.65 16.16 -11.03
N ASP A 235 3.51 16.38 -11.69
CA ASP A 235 2.44 17.21 -11.14
C ASP A 235 1.80 16.51 -9.93
N ASP A 236 2.00 17.09 -8.74
CA ASP A 236 1.50 16.53 -7.48
C ASP A 236 1.07 17.66 -6.53
N ALA A 237 -0.16 17.55 -6.02
CA ALA A 237 -0.76 18.58 -5.17
C ALA A 237 0.02 18.81 -3.86
N LEU A 238 0.58 17.76 -3.25
CA LEU A 238 1.36 17.85 -2.02
C LEU A 238 2.70 18.55 -2.27
N ALA A 239 3.41 18.17 -3.34
CA ALA A 239 4.68 18.80 -3.73
C ALA A 239 4.51 20.30 -4.02
N LEU A 240 3.45 20.67 -4.77
CA LEU A 240 3.10 22.06 -5.04
C LEU A 240 2.74 22.82 -3.76
N THR A 241 2.00 22.21 -2.84
CA THR A 241 1.65 22.82 -1.57
C THR A 241 2.89 23.10 -0.71
N PHE A 242 3.83 22.16 -0.63
CA PHE A 242 5.10 22.35 0.07
C PHE A 242 5.95 23.45 -0.58
N LEU A 243 6.01 23.49 -1.91
CA LEU A 243 6.74 24.53 -2.64
C LEU A 243 6.13 25.91 -2.39
N GLY A 244 4.82 26.05 -2.48
CA GLY A 244 4.10 27.29 -2.18
C GLY A 244 4.30 27.73 -0.73
N PHE A 245 4.28 26.79 0.22
CA PHE A 245 4.58 27.08 1.62
C PHE A 245 6.01 27.61 1.82
N CYS A 246 6.99 27.04 1.13
CA CYS A 246 8.38 27.53 1.18
C CYS A 246 8.51 28.93 0.60
N TYR A 247 7.83 29.24 -0.51
CA TYR A 247 7.80 30.59 -1.06
C TYR A 247 7.18 31.60 -0.10
N ASN A 248 6.05 31.29 0.53
CA ASN A 248 5.41 32.15 1.53
C ASN A 248 6.34 32.46 2.71
N ASN A 249 7.00 31.45 3.26
CA ASN A 249 7.90 31.63 4.40
C ASN A 249 9.17 32.41 4.02
N LYS A 250 9.70 32.20 2.81
CA LYS A 250 10.80 32.97 2.30
C LYS A 250 10.40 34.45 2.11
N ALA A 251 9.23 34.72 1.53
CA ALA A 251 8.69 36.08 1.37
C ALA A 251 8.58 36.79 2.71
N ALA A 252 8.09 36.12 3.75
CA ALA A 252 7.93 36.67 5.09
C ALA A 252 9.26 37.10 5.77
N GLN A 253 10.41 36.64 5.28
CA GLN A 253 11.74 36.98 5.79
C GLN A 253 12.35 38.24 5.08
N LEU A 254 11.74 38.69 3.99
CA LEU A 254 12.24 39.82 3.21
C LEU A 254 11.68 41.15 3.69
N GLN A 255 12.38 42.22 3.36
CA GLN A 255 11.93 43.60 3.59
C GLN A 255 11.55 44.32 2.28
N ASP A 256 12.07 43.85 1.15
CA ASP A 256 11.78 44.42 -0.17
C ASP A 256 10.39 43.98 -0.66
N ALA A 257 9.49 44.95 -0.78
CA ALA A 257 8.10 44.72 -1.15
C ALA A 257 7.94 44.06 -2.54
N ALA A 258 8.82 44.41 -3.49
CA ALA A 258 8.75 43.83 -4.85
C ALA A 258 9.18 42.36 -4.85
N GLN A 259 10.24 42.01 -4.12
CA GLN A 259 10.68 40.62 -3.95
C GLN A 259 9.66 39.80 -3.16
N MET A 260 9.08 40.35 -2.08
CA MET A 260 7.99 39.74 -1.33
C MET A 260 6.82 39.40 -2.25
N LYS A 261 6.35 40.38 -3.02
CA LYS A 261 5.24 40.23 -3.95
C LYS A 261 5.51 39.12 -4.95
N SER A 262 6.70 39.10 -5.58
CA SER A 262 7.10 38.06 -6.54
C SER A 262 7.03 36.63 -5.94
N LEU A 263 7.49 36.47 -4.69
CA LEU A 263 7.45 35.14 -4.03
C LEU A 263 6.01 34.74 -3.63
N PHE A 264 5.17 35.67 -3.17
CA PHE A 264 3.77 35.39 -2.91
C PHE A 264 2.99 35.06 -4.18
N GLU A 265 3.30 35.70 -5.32
CA GLU A 265 2.71 35.32 -6.61
C GLU A 265 3.10 33.91 -7.04
N GLN A 266 4.37 33.51 -6.84
CA GLN A 266 4.82 32.13 -7.07
C GLN A 266 4.11 31.13 -6.14
N ALA A 267 3.96 31.45 -4.85
CA ALA A 267 3.22 30.64 -3.91
C ALA A 267 1.75 30.47 -4.31
N LYS A 268 1.08 31.56 -4.73
CA LYS A 268 -0.29 31.55 -5.23
C LYS A 268 -0.44 30.57 -6.40
N GLN A 269 0.44 30.68 -7.40
CA GLN A 269 0.42 29.76 -8.56
C GLN A 269 0.57 28.30 -8.15
N CYS A 270 1.42 27.99 -7.17
CA CYS A 270 1.58 26.65 -6.66
C CYS A 270 0.28 26.14 -6.01
N PHE A 271 -0.37 26.95 -5.16
CA PHE A 271 -1.60 26.55 -4.48
C PHE A 271 -2.80 26.44 -5.44
N GLU A 272 -2.89 27.31 -6.44
CA GLU A 272 -3.93 27.24 -7.47
C GLU A 272 -3.80 25.93 -8.29
N LYS A 273 -2.59 25.56 -8.68
CA LYS A 273 -2.34 24.25 -9.32
C LYS A 273 -2.64 23.08 -8.38
N ALA A 274 -2.26 23.18 -7.11
CA ALA A 274 -2.57 22.16 -6.11
C ALA A 274 -4.08 21.97 -5.94
N ARG A 275 -4.86 23.07 -5.94
CA ARG A 275 -6.34 23.05 -5.93
C ARG A 275 -6.89 22.31 -7.12
N ASP A 276 -6.37 22.56 -8.30
CA ASP A 276 -6.87 21.93 -9.53
C ASP A 276 -6.60 20.41 -9.56
N LEU A 277 -5.51 19.97 -8.92
CA LEU A 277 -5.14 18.55 -8.78
C LEU A 277 -5.82 17.83 -7.61
N ASP A 278 -6.17 18.53 -6.54
CA ASP A 278 -6.77 17.97 -5.33
C ASP A 278 -7.86 18.92 -4.77
N PRO A 279 -8.97 19.13 -5.52
CA PRO A 279 -10.00 20.09 -5.12
C PRO A 279 -10.67 19.75 -3.78
N GLY A 280 -10.67 18.47 -3.41
CA GLY A 280 -11.22 17.98 -2.14
C GLY A 280 -10.26 18.03 -0.97
N GLN A 281 -9.04 18.52 -1.14
CA GLN A 281 -7.99 18.59 -0.10
C GLN A 281 -7.73 17.24 0.60
N GLN A 282 -7.83 16.13 -0.14
CA GLN A 282 -7.64 14.79 0.43
C GLN A 282 -6.17 14.49 0.73
N ARG A 283 -5.24 15.13 0.01
CA ARG A 283 -3.80 14.91 0.08
C ARG A 283 -3.03 16.13 0.57
N ALA A 284 -3.54 17.35 0.33
CA ALA A 284 -2.82 18.57 0.58
C ALA A 284 -3.75 19.70 1.09
N ASN A 285 -3.39 20.32 2.20
CA ASN A 285 -4.14 21.45 2.78
C ASN A 285 -3.70 22.78 2.12
N TRP A 286 -4.06 22.96 0.86
CA TRP A 286 -3.68 24.12 0.06
C TRP A 286 -4.57 25.35 0.32
N SER A 287 -5.84 25.16 0.70
CA SER A 287 -6.84 26.25 0.77
C SER A 287 -6.45 27.35 1.76
N TYR A 288 -6.21 26.99 3.01
CA TYR A 288 -5.76 27.93 4.02
C TYR A 288 -4.50 28.71 3.61
N MET A 289 -3.56 28.00 2.95
CA MET A 289 -2.31 28.63 2.48
C MET A 289 -2.56 29.62 1.34
N LEU A 290 -3.48 29.30 0.44
CA LEU A 290 -3.88 30.18 -0.67
C LEU A 290 -4.56 31.45 -0.14
N ASP A 291 -5.47 31.33 0.82
CA ASP A 291 -6.16 32.48 1.44
C ASP A 291 -5.17 33.41 2.14
N ASN A 292 -4.22 32.84 2.88
CA ASN A 292 -3.16 33.60 3.53
C ASN A 292 -2.27 34.33 2.51
N THR A 293 -1.93 33.66 1.40
CA THR A 293 -1.13 34.26 0.32
C THR A 293 -1.87 35.42 -0.34
N ASN A 294 -3.15 35.26 -0.64
CA ASN A 294 -3.99 36.33 -1.23
C ASN A 294 -4.07 37.53 -0.28
N TYR A 295 -4.30 37.33 1.01
CA TYR A 295 -4.30 38.37 2.01
C TYR A 295 -2.97 39.19 2.03
N ASN A 296 -1.83 38.52 1.97
CA ASN A 296 -0.53 39.18 1.94
C ASN A 296 -0.31 39.95 0.65
N LEU A 297 -0.76 39.46 -0.49
CA LEU A 297 -0.70 40.16 -1.78
C LEU A 297 -1.58 41.44 -1.77
N GLU A 298 -2.80 41.37 -1.22
CA GLU A 298 -3.70 42.50 -1.07
C GLU A 298 -3.07 43.59 -0.19
N ARG A 299 -2.46 43.22 0.93
CA ARG A 299 -1.76 44.17 1.81
C ARG A 299 -0.61 44.87 1.10
N LEU A 300 0.19 44.16 0.32
CA LEU A 300 1.29 44.74 -0.45
C LEU A 300 0.81 45.66 -1.56
N ASN A 301 -0.36 45.39 -2.17
CA ASN A 301 -0.95 46.25 -3.21
C ASN A 301 -1.65 47.47 -2.64
N GLY A 302 -2.18 47.42 -1.41
CA GLY A 302 -2.84 48.53 -0.74
C GLY A 302 -1.91 49.46 0.04
N ALA A 303 -0.65 49.06 0.20
CA ALA A 303 0.40 49.88 0.85
C ALA A 303 1.14 50.80 -0.14
N ASN A 304 0.79 50.76 -1.42
CA ASN A 304 1.23 51.66 -2.49
C ASN A 304 0.10 52.65 -2.76
#